data_c75d8ab1db9d23536a91778e08b833a6
#
_entry.id   c75d8ab1db9d23536a91778e08b833a6
#
_cell.length_a   1.000
_cell.length_b   1.000
_cell.length_c   1.000
_cell.angle_alpha   90.00
_cell.angle_beta   90.00
_cell.angle_gamma   90.00
#
_symmetry.space_group_name_H-M   'P 1'
#
loop_
_entity.id
_entity.type
_entity.pdbx_description
1 polymer ?
#
loop_
_entity_poly.entity_id
_entity_poly.type
_entity_poly.pdbx_seq_one_letter_code
_entity_poly.pdbx_strand_id
1 'polypeptide(L)'
;SVSKECGGSTSGSKEGDSTSGSKAGSTAATDTLQGIERLSFSDGVYVALDIATPNQVAGAALALLYAGFNSLPDAVTFGHWIAKADQINDSLTFDSSKVESLAQVMLTEFAPGGISNSDLVNTLYTNVVGHTPGFAVLNQFTQSINNGTYSQAGLFALAAESSLNTDHYATLVGNGLQYVPESGKLG
;
A
#
# COMPACT_ATOMS: atom_id res chain seq x y z
N SER A 1 4.14 -9.89 13.51
CA SER A 1 4.25 -9.53 14.93
C SER A 1 5.50 -10.17 15.54
N VAL A 2 6.61 -9.45 15.64
CA VAL A 2 7.80 -9.92 16.32
C VAL A 2 8.22 -8.85 17.32
N SER A 3 7.69 -8.97 18.53
CA SER A 3 8.25 -8.33 19.70
C SER A 3 9.44 -9.16 20.15
N LYS A 4 10.67 -8.65 20.08
CA LYS A 4 11.85 -9.28 20.64
C LYS A 4 12.31 -8.40 21.80
N GLU A 5 11.96 -8.82 23.00
CA GLU A 5 12.58 -8.32 24.23
C GLU A 5 14.01 -8.85 24.33
N CYS A 6 14.98 -7.98 24.45
CA CYS A 6 16.32 -8.30 24.91
C CYS A 6 16.45 -7.88 26.37
N GLY A 7 16.23 -8.83 27.27
CA GLY A 7 16.70 -8.76 28.64
C GLY A 7 18.07 -9.46 28.74
N GLY A 8 19.07 -8.77 29.22
CA GLY A 8 20.38 -9.31 29.51
C GLY A 8 21.10 -8.42 30.51
N SER A 9 20.87 -8.71 31.79
CA SER A 9 21.62 -8.15 32.92
C SER A 9 22.92 -8.90 33.10
N THR A 10 24.06 -8.20 33.12
CA THR A 10 25.25 -8.66 33.83
C THR A 10 25.96 -7.48 34.46
N SER A 11 25.95 -7.48 35.77
CA SER A 11 26.75 -6.62 36.66
C SER A 11 28.24 -6.97 36.56
N GLY A 12 29.07 -5.95 36.50
CA GLY A 12 30.51 -6.09 36.66
C GLY A 12 31.16 -4.74 36.92
N SER A 13 31.33 -4.41 38.19
CA SER A 13 32.10 -3.25 38.64
C SER A 13 33.59 -3.45 38.34
N LYS A 14 34.26 -2.41 37.82
CA LYS A 14 35.60 -1.98 38.30
C LYS A 14 35.96 -0.59 37.80
N GLU A 15 36.57 0.14 38.74
CA GLU A 15 36.97 1.51 38.72
C GLU A 15 38.12 1.85 37.75
N GLY A 16 38.15 3.11 37.34
CA GLY A 16 39.37 3.94 37.20
C GLY A 16 39.94 4.02 35.79
N ASP A 17 39.78 5.09 35.11
CA ASP A 17 40.85 6.08 34.89
C ASP A 17 40.34 7.24 34.03
N SER A 18 40.74 8.43 34.45
CA SER A 18 40.46 9.69 33.73
C SER A 18 41.42 9.82 32.55
N THR A 19 40.88 9.94 31.32
CA THR A 19 41.58 10.69 30.27
C THR A 19 40.57 11.38 29.36
N SER A 20 40.74 12.67 29.27
CA SER A 20 40.11 13.58 28.32
C SER A 20 40.33 13.10 26.89
N GLY A 21 39.34 13.16 26.06
CA GLY A 21 39.66 13.15 24.66
C GLY A 21 38.50 12.74 23.75
N SER A 22 38.13 13.69 22.91
CA SER A 22 37.53 13.49 21.60
C SER A 22 36.06 13.13 21.57
N LYS A 23 35.30 14.14 21.25
CA LYS A 23 33.99 14.10 20.64
C LYS A 23 34.02 13.13 19.44
N ALA A 24 33.74 11.88 19.70
CA ALA A 24 33.51 10.91 18.64
C ALA A 24 32.23 11.34 17.90
N GLY A 25 32.38 11.67 16.63
CA GLY A 25 31.25 11.93 15.77
C GLY A 25 30.33 10.72 15.83
N SER A 26 29.06 10.95 16.17
CA SER A 26 28.02 9.97 16.05
C SER A 26 27.91 9.57 14.56
N THR A 27 28.58 8.49 14.17
CA THR A 27 28.24 7.81 12.95
C THR A 27 26.86 7.23 13.18
N ALA A 28 25.84 7.81 12.53
CA ALA A 28 24.51 7.23 12.53
C ALA A 28 24.64 5.77 12.08
N ALA A 29 24.36 4.84 13.00
CA ALA A 29 24.30 3.44 12.64
C ALA A 29 23.15 3.27 11.63
N THR A 30 23.47 2.78 10.46
CA THR A 30 22.47 2.48 9.44
C THR A 30 22.11 1.02 9.61
N ASP A 31 20.92 0.76 10.17
CA ASP A 31 20.34 -0.56 10.22
C ASP A 31 19.65 -0.86 8.90
N THR A 32 19.99 -1.98 8.29
CA THR A 32 19.33 -2.46 7.08
C THR A 32 18.24 -3.44 7.46
N LEU A 33 16.99 -3.05 7.25
CA LEU A 33 15.83 -3.90 7.44
C LEU A 33 15.54 -4.69 6.16
N GLN A 34 15.47 -6.03 6.26
CA GLN A 34 15.09 -6.90 5.14
C GLN A 34 13.89 -7.75 5.53
N GLY A 35 12.92 -7.89 4.63
CA GLY A 35 11.72 -8.70 4.84
C GLY A 35 10.78 -8.14 5.91
N ILE A 36 10.87 -6.84 6.20
CA ILE A 36 9.93 -6.14 7.08
C ILE A 36 8.93 -5.40 6.21
N GLU A 37 7.66 -5.76 6.34
CA GLU A 37 6.58 -5.17 5.57
C GLU A 37 6.03 -3.91 6.25
N ARG A 38 6.04 -3.88 7.59
CA ARG A 38 5.43 -2.81 8.38
C ARG A 38 6.22 -2.50 9.63
N LEU A 39 6.30 -1.21 9.96
CA LEU A 39 6.94 -0.70 11.17
C LEU A 39 5.90 -0.13 12.12
N SER A 40 6.11 -0.36 13.42
CA SER A 40 5.35 0.26 14.50
C SER A 40 6.35 0.94 15.42
N PHE A 41 6.15 2.23 15.68
CA PHE A 41 6.99 3.04 16.55
C PHE A 41 6.32 3.25 17.90
N SER A 42 7.14 3.50 18.93
CA SER A 42 6.66 3.68 20.32
C SER A 42 5.78 4.92 20.53
N ASP A 43 5.81 5.86 19.61
CA ASP A 43 4.96 7.06 19.58
C ASP A 43 3.59 6.83 18.93
N GLY A 44 3.31 5.59 18.52
CA GLY A 44 2.05 5.20 17.89
C GLY A 44 2.00 5.43 16.38
N VAL A 45 3.14 5.75 15.75
CA VAL A 45 3.24 5.85 14.28
C VAL A 45 3.40 4.46 13.68
N TYR A 46 2.66 4.18 12.61
CA TYR A 46 2.77 2.98 11.80
C TYR A 46 3.16 3.35 10.36
N VAL A 47 4.06 2.57 9.77
CA VAL A 47 4.54 2.78 8.40
C VAL A 47 4.50 1.46 7.63
N ALA A 48 3.84 1.46 6.48
CA ALA A 48 3.88 0.36 5.52
C ALA A 48 5.09 0.55 4.60
N LEU A 49 5.90 -0.50 4.48
CA LEU A 49 7.06 -0.57 3.59
C LEU A 49 6.80 -1.46 2.37
N ASP A 50 5.77 -2.31 2.44
CA ASP A 50 5.31 -3.22 1.39
C ASP A 50 4.42 -2.49 0.35
N ILE A 51 4.90 -1.34 -0.15
CA ILE A 51 4.15 -0.44 -1.05
C ILE A 51 4.78 -0.31 -2.45
N ALA A 52 5.91 -0.96 -2.69
CA ALA A 52 6.67 -0.78 -3.92
C ALA A 52 5.97 -1.32 -5.17
N THR A 53 5.16 -2.36 -5.01
CA THR A 53 4.44 -3.00 -6.11
C THR A 53 3.04 -3.45 -5.69
N PRO A 54 2.08 -3.55 -6.63
CA PRO A 54 0.74 -4.09 -6.36
C PRO A 54 0.71 -5.57 -5.91
N ASN A 55 1.84 -6.28 -6.04
CA ASN A 55 1.97 -7.68 -5.59
C ASN A 55 2.25 -7.80 -4.08
N GLN A 56 2.22 -6.70 -3.36
CA GLN A 56 2.35 -6.59 -1.92
C GLN A 56 1.03 -6.09 -1.33
N VAL A 57 0.73 -6.45 -0.09
CA VAL A 57 -0.56 -6.16 0.53
C VAL A 57 -0.88 -4.67 0.56
N ALA A 58 0.01 -3.87 1.15
CA ALA A 58 -0.19 -2.42 1.21
C ALA A 58 -0.02 -1.77 -0.18
N GLY A 59 0.85 -2.33 -1.03
CA GLY A 59 1.03 -1.89 -2.41
C GLY A 59 -0.22 -2.07 -3.26
N ALA A 60 -0.95 -3.17 -3.11
CA ALA A 60 -2.22 -3.40 -3.79
C ALA A 60 -3.29 -2.38 -3.35
N ALA A 61 -3.40 -2.16 -2.03
CA ALA A 61 -4.33 -1.15 -1.50
C ALA A 61 -4.00 0.25 -2.03
N LEU A 62 -2.71 0.63 -2.02
CA LEU A 62 -2.26 1.92 -2.54
C LEU A 62 -2.54 2.07 -4.04
N ALA A 63 -2.20 1.04 -4.84
CA ALA A 63 -2.37 1.08 -6.29
C ALA A 63 -3.84 1.22 -6.70
N LEU A 64 -4.74 0.51 -6.04
CA LEU A 64 -6.19 0.63 -6.25
C LEU A 64 -6.70 2.01 -5.83
N LEU A 65 -6.32 2.49 -4.66
CA LEU A 65 -6.73 3.83 -4.20
C LEU A 65 -6.25 4.91 -5.16
N TYR A 66 -5.01 4.82 -5.63
CA TYR A 66 -4.47 5.80 -6.56
C TYR A 66 -5.16 5.76 -7.92
N ALA A 67 -5.39 4.57 -8.48
CA ALA A 67 -6.12 4.41 -9.73
C ALA A 67 -7.58 4.89 -9.63
N GLY A 68 -8.22 4.69 -8.48
CA GLY A 68 -9.60 5.12 -8.24
C GLY A 68 -9.77 6.62 -8.00
N PHE A 69 -8.81 7.27 -7.32
CA PHE A 69 -8.97 8.64 -6.80
C PHE A 69 -7.89 9.62 -7.26
N ASN A 70 -6.84 9.17 -7.94
CA ASN A 70 -5.71 9.98 -8.41
C ASN A 70 -5.07 10.84 -7.29
N SER A 71 -5.01 10.31 -6.09
CA SER A 71 -4.42 10.97 -4.93
C SER A 71 -3.93 9.93 -3.91
N LEU A 72 -2.90 10.30 -3.12
CA LEU A 72 -2.50 9.47 -2.00
C LEU A 72 -3.61 9.45 -0.95
N PRO A 73 -3.90 8.27 -0.36
CA PRO A 73 -4.87 8.18 0.72
C PRO A 73 -4.35 8.88 1.99
N ASP A 74 -5.26 9.36 2.82
CA ASP A 74 -4.91 9.69 4.20
C ASP A 74 -4.59 8.41 5.00
N ALA A 75 -3.93 8.58 6.16
CA ALA A 75 -3.44 7.45 6.95
C ALA A 75 -4.56 6.53 7.47
N VAL A 76 -5.75 7.05 7.74
CA VAL A 76 -6.90 6.28 8.23
C VAL A 76 -7.49 5.45 7.09
N THR A 77 -7.75 6.09 5.96
CA THR A 77 -8.23 5.42 4.74
C THR A 77 -7.25 4.34 4.30
N PHE A 78 -5.95 4.64 4.32
CA PHE A 78 -4.94 3.66 3.94
C PHE A 78 -4.91 2.46 4.89
N GLY A 79 -4.97 2.71 6.20
CA GLY A 79 -5.03 1.64 7.21
C GLY A 79 -6.25 0.73 7.07
N HIS A 80 -7.42 1.30 6.77
CA HIS A 80 -8.63 0.54 6.47
C HIS A 80 -8.44 -0.43 5.29
N TRP A 81 -7.88 0.06 4.18
CA TRP A 81 -7.68 -0.76 2.99
C TRP A 81 -6.55 -1.77 3.11
N ILE A 82 -5.51 -1.46 3.90
CA ILE A 82 -4.51 -2.45 4.30
C ILE A 82 -5.19 -3.60 5.08
N ALA A 83 -6.05 -3.28 6.05
CA ALA A 83 -6.75 -4.30 6.83
C ALA A 83 -7.68 -5.17 5.97
N LYS A 84 -8.32 -4.61 4.94
CA LYS A 84 -9.12 -5.37 3.97
C LYS A 84 -8.23 -6.29 3.12
N ALA A 85 -7.10 -5.78 2.64
CA ALA A 85 -6.13 -6.57 1.88
C ALA A 85 -5.55 -7.72 2.72
N ASP A 86 -5.22 -7.47 3.99
CA ASP A 86 -4.77 -8.52 4.92
C ASP A 86 -5.81 -9.63 5.12
N GLN A 87 -7.10 -9.30 5.09
CA GLN A 87 -8.18 -10.30 5.20
C GLN A 87 -8.29 -11.20 3.97
N ILE A 88 -7.93 -10.67 2.79
CA ILE A 88 -7.94 -11.41 1.53
C ILE A 88 -6.65 -12.23 1.37
N ASN A 89 -5.56 -11.78 2.02
CA ASN A 89 -4.25 -12.39 1.87
C ASN A 89 -4.15 -13.70 2.67
N ASP A 90 -4.15 -14.84 1.97
CA ASP A 90 -4.02 -16.20 2.51
C ASP A 90 -2.66 -16.85 2.24
N SER A 91 -1.74 -16.13 1.61
CA SER A 91 -0.43 -16.61 1.19
C SER A 91 0.64 -15.51 1.22
N LEU A 92 1.90 -15.88 0.95
CA LEU A 92 3.05 -14.96 0.97
C LEU A 92 3.04 -13.91 -0.15
N THR A 93 2.22 -14.10 -1.19
CA THR A 93 2.15 -13.18 -2.33
C THR A 93 0.73 -12.66 -2.52
N PHE A 94 0.62 -11.38 -2.83
CA PHE A 94 -0.63 -10.75 -3.20
C PHE A 94 -0.72 -10.70 -4.73
N ASP A 95 -1.28 -11.75 -5.34
CA ASP A 95 -1.37 -11.88 -6.80
C ASP A 95 -2.54 -11.06 -7.40
N SER A 96 -2.60 -10.98 -8.73
CA SER A 96 -3.64 -10.21 -9.44
C SER A 96 -5.06 -10.65 -9.12
N SER A 97 -5.30 -11.91 -8.74
CA SER A 97 -6.64 -12.37 -8.35
C SER A 97 -7.08 -11.79 -7.01
N LYS A 98 -6.14 -11.56 -6.10
CA LYS A 98 -6.37 -10.88 -4.83
C LYS A 98 -6.54 -9.38 -5.02
N VAL A 99 -5.76 -8.77 -5.95
CA VAL A 99 -5.97 -7.38 -6.36
C VAL A 99 -7.38 -7.18 -6.92
N GLU A 100 -7.86 -8.10 -7.78
CA GLU A 100 -9.24 -8.07 -8.28
C GLU A 100 -10.27 -8.25 -7.14
N SER A 101 -10.02 -9.15 -6.19
CA SER A 101 -10.89 -9.34 -5.04
C SER A 101 -10.98 -8.10 -4.17
N LEU A 102 -9.85 -7.41 -3.93
CA LEU A 102 -9.80 -6.15 -3.20
C LEU A 102 -10.52 -5.03 -3.99
N ALA A 103 -10.33 -4.97 -5.30
CA ALA A 103 -11.04 -4.04 -6.19
C ALA A 103 -12.55 -4.23 -6.11
N GLN A 104 -13.03 -5.48 -6.04
CA GLN A 104 -14.46 -5.79 -5.88
C GLN A 104 -15.00 -5.26 -4.55
N VAL A 105 -14.27 -5.44 -3.45
CA VAL A 105 -14.65 -4.88 -2.13
C VAL A 105 -14.70 -3.35 -2.22
N MET A 106 -13.69 -2.75 -2.86
CA MET A 106 -13.59 -1.31 -3.03
C MET A 106 -14.75 -0.72 -3.83
N LEU A 107 -15.11 -1.34 -4.95
CA LEU A 107 -16.29 -0.94 -5.74
C LEU A 107 -17.59 -1.04 -4.93
N THR A 108 -17.73 -2.08 -4.11
CA THR A 108 -18.92 -2.25 -3.26
C THR A 108 -19.04 -1.17 -2.20
N GLU A 109 -17.93 -0.74 -1.59
CA GLU A 109 -17.92 0.28 -0.54
C GLU A 109 -18.04 1.70 -1.10
N PHE A 110 -17.36 2.03 -2.21
CA PHE A 110 -17.39 3.38 -2.79
C PHE A 110 -18.57 3.62 -3.73
N ALA A 111 -19.12 2.58 -4.32
CA ALA A 111 -20.26 2.67 -5.22
C ALA A 111 -21.37 1.69 -4.82
N PRO A 112 -21.99 1.83 -3.63
CA PRO A 112 -22.98 0.88 -3.13
C PRO A 112 -24.24 0.82 -4.01
N GLY A 113 -24.50 1.86 -4.82
CA GLY A 113 -25.55 1.88 -5.84
C GLY A 113 -25.14 1.31 -7.20
N GLY A 114 -23.88 0.84 -7.30
CA GLY A 114 -23.25 0.46 -8.57
C GLY A 114 -22.72 1.66 -9.36
N ILE A 115 -21.81 1.39 -10.27
CA ILE A 115 -21.25 2.36 -11.21
C ILE A 115 -21.46 1.83 -12.63
N SER A 116 -21.79 2.69 -13.60
CA SER A 116 -21.89 2.24 -15.00
C SER A 116 -20.51 1.84 -15.54
N ASN A 117 -20.48 0.87 -16.49
CA ASN A 117 -19.21 0.45 -17.09
C ASN A 117 -18.50 1.61 -17.78
N SER A 118 -19.24 2.53 -18.41
CA SER A 118 -18.68 3.72 -19.05
C SER A 118 -18.08 4.70 -18.06
N ASP A 119 -18.74 4.95 -16.91
CA ASP A 119 -18.24 5.88 -15.90
C ASP A 119 -17.01 5.31 -15.21
N LEU A 120 -17.00 4.00 -14.91
CA LEU A 120 -15.82 3.33 -14.36
C LEU A 120 -14.63 3.46 -15.31
N VAL A 121 -14.81 3.11 -16.59
CA VAL A 121 -13.73 3.23 -17.59
C VAL A 121 -13.23 4.67 -17.69
N ASN A 122 -14.14 5.65 -17.75
CA ASN A 122 -13.77 7.06 -17.84
C ASN A 122 -12.96 7.50 -16.63
N THR A 123 -13.37 7.11 -15.42
CA THR A 123 -12.68 7.45 -14.18
C THR A 123 -11.29 6.83 -14.13
N LEU A 124 -11.19 5.52 -14.31
CA LEU A 124 -9.91 4.81 -14.24
C LEU A 124 -8.93 5.29 -15.30
N TYR A 125 -9.40 5.45 -16.54
CA TYR A 125 -8.55 5.94 -17.63
C TYR A 125 -8.05 7.36 -17.35
N THR A 126 -8.94 8.25 -16.91
CA THR A 126 -8.55 9.64 -16.62
C THR A 126 -7.53 9.71 -15.49
N ASN A 127 -7.71 8.91 -14.44
CA ASN A 127 -6.79 8.90 -13.31
C ASN A 127 -5.41 8.32 -13.67
N VAL A 128 -5.39 7.22 -14.44
CA VAL A 128 -4.14 6.50 -14.76
C VAL A 128 -3.40 7.14 -15.93
N VAL A 129 -4.14 7.64 -16.94
CA VAL A 129 -3.51 8.21 -18.16
C VAL A 129 -3.37 9.73 -18.09
N GLY A 130 -4.11 10.38 -17.18
CA GLY A 130 -4.03 11.84 -16.96
C GLY A 130 -4.94 12.67 -17.86
N HIS A 131 -5.75 12.06 -18.71
CA HIS A 131 -6.75 12.75 -19.54
C HIS A 131 -7.93 11.83 -19.86
N THR A 132 -9.06 12.41 -20.21
CA THR A 132 -10.27 11.64 -20.59
C THR A 132 -10.02 10.77 -21.82
N PRO A 133 -10.56 9.52 -21.86
CA PRO A 133 -10.44 8.66 -23.01
C PRO A 133 -11.19 9.24 -24.22
N GLY A 134 -10.62 9.08 -25.41
CA GLY A 134 -11.36 9.31 -26.65
C GLY A 134 -12.47 8.27 -26.83
N PHE A 135 -13.49 8.57 -27.65
CA PHE A 135 -14.66 7.73 -27.85
C PHE A 135 -14.31 6.26 -28.19
N ALA A 136 -13.34 6.04 -29.05
CA ALA A 136 -12.94 4.69 -29.47
C ALA A 136 -12.40 3.87 -28.29
N VAL A 137 -11.54 4.47 -27.46
CA VAL A 137 -10.94 3.84 -26.27
C VAL A 137 -12.00 3.58 -25.20
N LEU A 138 -12.83 4.60 -24.91
CA LEU A 138 -13.95 4.45 -23.98
C LEU A 138 -14.87 3.29 -24.37
N ASN A 139 -15.26 3.25 -25.66
CA ASN A 139 -16.12 2.18 -26.17
C ASN A 139 -15.43 0.81 -26.10
N GLN A 140 -14.15 0.71 -26.43
CA GLN A 140 -13.40 -0.54 -26.38
C GLN A 140 -13.41 -1.15 -24.98
N PHE A 141 -13.03 -0.39 -23.94
CA PHE A 141 -13.01 -0.90 -22.58
C PHE A 141 -14.42 -1.13 -22.01
N THR A 142 -15.38 -0.27 -22.33
CA THR A 142 -16.78 -0.47 -21.91
C THR A 142 -17.33 -1.76 -22.52
N GLN A 143 -17.05 -2.05 -23.78
CA GLN A 143 -17.47 -3.30 -24.43
C GLN A 143 -16.75 -4.52 -23.85
N SER A 144 -15.49 -4.41 -23.43
CA SER A 144 -14.78 -5.52 -22.79
C SER A 144 -15.41 -5.94 -21.46
N ILE A 145 -16.04 -5.00 -20.75
CA ILE A 145 -16.84 -5.34 -19.57
C ILE A 145 -18.20 -5.90 -19.98
N ASN A 146 -18.89 -5.27 -20.96
CA ASN A 146 -20.23 -5.69 -21.40
C ASN A 146 -20.26 -7.11 -21.94
N ASN A 147 -19.20 -7.56 -22.61
CA ASN A 147 -19.08 -8.91 -23.18
C ASN A 147 -18.44 -9.93 -22.22
N GLY A 148 -18.09 -9.52 -20.99
CA GLY A 148 -17.53 -10.39 -19.96
C GLY A 148 -16.04 -10.74 -20.14
N THR A 149 -15.31 -10.02 -21.01
CA THR A 149 -13.84 -10.17 -21.12
C THR A 149 -13.16 -9.76 -19.80
N TYR A 150 -13.66 -8.71 -19.16
CA TYR A 150 -13.29 -8.28 -17.82
C TYR A 150 -14.54 -8.11 -16.96
N SER A 151 -14.41 -8.36 -15.65
CA SER A 151 -15.31 -7.81 -14.64
C SER A 151 -14.99 -6.32 -14.43
N GLN A 152 -15.87 -5.55 -13.79
CA GLN A 152 -15.53 -4.19 -13.35
C GLN A 152 -14.31 -4.19 -12.42
N ALA A 153 -14.27 -5.14 -11.48
CA ALA A 153 -13.15 -5.32 -10.56
C ALA A 153 -11.86 -5.73 -11.29
N GLY A 154 -11.95 -6.62 -12.29
CA GLY A 154 -10.81 -7.02 -13.09
C GLY A 154 -10.23 -5.87 -13.92
N LEU A 155 -11.08 -5.01 -14.49
CA LEU A 155 -10.59 -3.81 -15.18
C LEU A 155 -9.96 -2.81 -14.19
N PHE A 156 -10.52 -2.69 -13.00
CA PHE A 156 -9.96 -1.83 -11.95
C PHE A 156 -8.59 -2.36 -11.49
N ALA A 157 -8.46 -3.66 -11.25
CA ALA A 157 -7.18 -4.30 -10.93
C ALA A 157 -6.15 -4.07 -12.04
N LEU A 158 -6.52 -4.28 -13.31
CA LEU A 158 -5.64 -4.02 -14.46
C LEU A 158 -5.15 -2.57 -14.50
N ALA A 159 -6.02 -1.61 -14.23
CA ALA A 159 -5.66 -0.19 -14.16
C ALA A 159 -4.69 0.08 -12.99
N ALA A 160 -4.95 -0.50 -11.82
CA ALA A 160 -4.11 -0.37 -10.63
C ALA A 160 -2.71 -0.97 -10.83
N GLU A 161 -2.61 -2.13 -11.47
CA GLU A 161 -1.34 -2.83 -11.76
C GLU A 161 -0.55 -2.22 -12.94
N SER A 162 -1.14 -1.27 -13.66
CA SER A 162 -0.46 -0.58 -14.76
C SER A 162 0.78 0.19 -14.28
N SER A 163 1.88 0.11 -15.02
CA SER A 163 3.07 0.93 -14.74
C SER A 163 2.78 2.42 -14.78
N LEU A 164 1.85 2.87 -15.63
CA LEU A 164 1.42 4.27 -15.64
C LEU A 164 0.86 4.71 -14.28
N ASN A 165 0.06 3.86 -13.63
CA ASN A 165 -0.48 4.14 -12.31
C ASN A 165 0.61 4.13 -11.23
N THR A 166 1.46 3.09 -11.23
CA THR A 166 2.50 2.95 -10.21
C THR A 166 3.57 4.03 -10.31
N ASP A 167 3.94 4.46 -11.51
CA ASP A 167 4.90 5.53 -11.73
C ASP A 167 4.43 6.88 -11.18
N HIS A 168 3.10 7.13 -11.17
CA HIS A 168 2.54 8.37 -10.65
C HIS A 168 2.79 8.55 -9.14
N TYR A 169 2.69 7.49 -8.34
CA TYR A 169 2.87 7.60 -6.89
C TYR A 169 4.25 7.16 -6.39
N ALA A 170 5.03 6.43 -7.19
CA ALA A 170 6.32 5.89 -6.76
C ALA A 170 7.26 6.94 -6.16
N THR A 171 7.31 8.13 -6.76
CA THR A 171 8.12 9.24 -6.27
C THR A 171 7.54 9.94 -5.05
N LEU A 172 6.23 9.77 -4.79
CA LEU A 172 5.50 10.46 -3.71
C LEU A 172 5.59 9.70 -2.38
N VAL A 173 5.72 8.37 -2.43
CA VAL A 173 5.67 7.52 -1.24
C VAL A 173 7.06 7.23 -0.64
N GLY A 174 8.14 7.49 -1.38
CA GLY A 174 9.51 7.25 -0.91
C GLY A 174 9.71 5.81 -0.43
N ASN A 175 10.21 5.66 0.80
CA ASN A 175 10.53 4.35 1.41
C ASN A 175 9.41 3.84 2.33
N GLY A 176 8.24 4.45 2.34
CA GLY A 176 7.13 4.02 3.18
C GLY A 176 6.01 5.05 3.28
N LEU A 177 4.82 4.59 3.62
CA LEU A 177 3.65 5.42 3.80
C LEU A 177 3.03 5.19 5.18
N GLN A 178 2.74 6.27 5.89
CA GLN A 178 2.10 6.19 7.21
C GLN A 178 0.65 5.70 7.09
N TYR A 179 0.23 4.92 8.07
CA TYR A 179 -1.15 4.47 8.19
C TYR A 179 -1.59 4.36 9.65
N VAL A 180 -2.90 4.37 9.86
CA VAL A 180 -3.53 4.11 11.16
C VAL A 180 -4.14 2.72 11.10
N PRO A 181 -3.68 1.74 11.89
CA PRO A 181 -4.26 0.40 11.89
C PRO A 181 -5.73 0.44 12.33
N GLU A 182 -6.57 -0.36 11.72
CA GLU A 182 -7.95 -0.52 12.14
C GLU A 182 -8.01 -1.15 13.54
N SER A 183 -8.68 -0.49 14.48
CA SER A 183 -8.73 -0.93 15.88
C SER A 183 -9.38 -2.31 15.98
N GLY A 184 -8.59 -3.33 16.35
CA GLY A 184 -9.07 -4.70 16.60
C GLY A 184 -8.28 -5.82 15.93
N LYS A 185 -7.27 -5.51 15.12
CA LYS A 185 -6.40 -6.51 14.48
C LYS A 185 -4.92 -6.13 14.57
N LEU A 186 -4.40 -6.15 15.79
CA LEU A 186 -2.99 -6.41 16.00
C LEU A 186 -2.84 -7.94 16.07
N GLY A 187 -2.51 -8.55 14.94
CA GLY A 187 -2.18 -9.96 14.86
C GLY A 187 -0.80 -10.27 15.43
#